data_e8c13ec9b9e5a19e8e3b2cd46d44ffac
#
_entry.id   e8c13ec9b9e5a19e8e3b2cd46d44ffac
#
_cell.length_a   1.000
_cell.length_b   1.000
_cell.length_c   1.000
_cell.angle_alpha   90.00
_cell.angle_beta   90.00
_cell.angle_gamma   90.00
#
_symmetry.space_group_name_H-M   'P 1'
#
loop_
_entity.id
_entity.type
_entity.pdbx_description
1 polymer ?
#
loop_
_entity_poly.entity_id
_entity_poly.type
_entity_poly.pdbx_seq_one_letter_code
_entity_poly.pdbx_strand_id
1 'polypeptide(L)'
;MEYSKINSIGELKDSGWESKSIKDELRDNLILSRKNNVNLFSQIHGYDETVIPDLERAILSKHDINFLGLRGQAKTKIARSLVSLLDEFIPVIKGSVLNDDPFNPISHYGKELVREEGDNTPITWLHRSERFTEKLATPDVTVPDLIGDVDPIKAANLKLSFSDFKVINYGLIPRSNRCIFVINEIPDLQPRIQVSLFNILQENDVQIRGFNFRMPLDIHFVFTANPEDYTNRGNIV
;
A
#
# COMPACT_ATOMS: atom_id res chain seq x y z
N MET A 1 -15.65 -13.92 12.49
CA MET A 1 -16.33 -14.28 11.21
C MET A 1 -15.68 -15.52 10.63
N GLU A 2 -16.44 -16.47 10.14
CA GLU A 2 -15.87 -17.58 9.37
C GLU A 2 -15.64 -17.09 7.93
N TYR A 3 -14.54 -16.40 7.69
CA TYR A 3 -14.17 -15.82 6.39
C TYR A 3 -14.25 -16.81 5.22
N SER A 4 -14.02 -18.11 5.49
CA SER A 4 -14.06 -19.18 4.48
C SER A 4 -15.43 -19.43 3.84
N LYS A 5 -16.50 -18.87 4.40
CA LYS A 5 -17.86 -19.06 3.90
C LYS A 5 -18.37 -17.93 3.01
N ILE A 6 -17.67 -16.82 2.95
CA ILE A 6 -18.06 -15.64 2.17
C ILE A 6 -17.19 -15.58 0.91
N ASN A 7 -17.77 -15.82 -0.24
CA ASN A 7 -17.07 -15.98 -1.52
C ASN A 7 -17.58 -15.06 -2.63
N SER A 8 -18.61 -14.25 -2.35
CA SER A 8 -19.18 -13.30 -3.32
C SER A 8 -19.47 -11.94 -2.69
N ILE A 9 -19.66 -10.92 -3.52
CA ILE A 9 -20.05 -9.58 -3.07
C ILE A 9 -21.41 -9.60 -2.37
N GLY A 10 -22.37 -10.38 -2.85
CA GLY A 10 -23.69 -10.50 -2.22
C GLY A 10 -23.60 -11.03 -0.80
N GLU A 11 -22.89 -12.15 -0.60
CA GLU A 11 -22.66 -12.72 0.74
C GLU A 11 -21.89 -11.75 1.64
N LEU A 12 -20.97 -10.95 1.07
CA LEU A 12 -20.24 -9.93 1.81
C LEU A 12 -21.16 -8.80 2.29
N LYS A 13 -22.10 -8.33 1.45
CA LYS A 13 -23.14 -7.36 1.83
C LYS A 13 -24.03 -7.89 2.96
N ASP A 14 -24.48 -9.13 2.82
CA ASP A 14 -25.35 -9.78 3.80
C ASP A 14 -24.66 -9.97 5.16
N SER A 15 -23.32 -10.08 5.16
CA SER A 15 -22.52 -10.17 6.39
C SER A 15 -22.42 -8.85 7.17
N GLY A 16 -22.85 -7.73 6.56
CA GLY A 16 -22.70 -6.40 7.13
C GLY A 16 -21.25 -5.86 7.10
N TRP A 17 -20.41 -6.39 6.21
CA TRP A 17 -19.04 -5.89 6.03
C TRP A 17 -19.04 -4.44 5.52
N GLU A 18 -18.20 -3.61 6.13
CA GLU A 18 -17.96 -2.23 5.70
C GLU A 18 -16.48 -2.07 5.32
N SER A 19 -16.23 -1.53 4.14
CA SER A 19 -14.87 -1.23 3.70
C SER A 19 -14.31 -0.02 4.42
N LYS A 20 -13.05 -0.13 4.82
CA LYS A 20 -12.29 0.96 5.46
C LYS A 20 -11.02 1.23 4.67
N SER A 21 -10.56 2.50 4.73
CA SER A 21 -9.20 2.81 4.26
C SER A 21 -8.16 2.16 5.16
N ILE A 22 -6.98 1.86 4.61
CA ILE A 22 -5.89 1.31 5.43
C ILE A 22 -5.51 2.22 6.60
N LYS A 23 -5.58 3.54 6.41
CA LYS A 23 -5.28 4.51 7.48
C LYS A 23 -6.36 4.52 8.57
N ASP A 24 -7.62 4.30 8.22
CA ASP A 24 -8.70 4.11 9.20
C ASP A 24 -8.54 2.80 9.95
N GLU A 25 -8.24 1.72 9.24
CA GLU A 25 -7.99 0.39 9.82
C GLU A 25 -6.86 0.43 10.86
N LEU A 26 -5.68 0.98 10.49
CA LEU A 26 -4.55 1.14 11.41
C LEU A 26 -4.93 1.94 12.65
N ARG A 27 -5.65 3.05 12.47
CA ARG A 27 -6.11 3.91 13.56
C ARG A 27 -7.08 3.20 14.49
N ASP A 28 -8.11 2.56 13.95
CA ASP A 28 -9.14 1.87 14.72
C ASP A 28 -8.52 0.73 15.54
N ASN A 29 -7.63 -0.05 14.92
CA ASN A 29 -6.96 -1.17 15.58
C ASN A 29 -5.95 -0.70 16.63
N LEU A 30 -5.28 0.45 16.43
CA LEU A 30 -4.46 1.06 17.48
C LEU A 30 -5.31 1.48 18.68
N ILE A 31 -6.44 2.14 18.46
CA ILE A 31 -7.37 2.54 19.52
C ILE A 31 -7.87 1.31 20.29
N LEU A 32 -8.27 0.26 19.57
CA LEU A 32 -8.75 -0.99 20.18
C LEU A 32 -7.66 -1.66 21.03
N SER A 33 -6.44 -1.73 20.51
CA SER A 33 -5.31 -2.31 21.24
C SER A 33 -4.98 -1.54 22.51
N ARG A 34 -5.02 -0.21 22.46
CA ARG A 34 -4.81 0.63 23.65
C ARG A 34 -5.94 0.45 24.69
N LYS A 35 -7.19 0.38 24.27
CA LYS A 35 -8.33 0.08 25.16
C LYS A 35 -8.18 -1.28 25.84
N ASN A 36 -7.61 -2.26 25.15
CA ASN A 36 -7.42 -3.61 25.65
C ASN A 36 -6.06 -3.81 26.37
N ASN A 37 -5.26 -2.74 26.55
CA ASN A 37 -3.92 -2.78 27.12
C ASN A 37 -2.96 -3.75 26.40
N VAL A 38 -3.11 -3.93 25.08
CA VAL A 38 -2.22 -4.74 24.28
C VAL A 38 -1.03 -3.89 23.82
N ASN A 39 0.18 -4.28 24.20
CA ASN A 39 1.40 -3.64 23.72
C ASN A 39 1.83 -4.24 22.36
N LEU A 40 1.49 -3.55 21.28
CA LEU A 40 1.82 -3.95 19.89
C LEU A 40 3.31 -3.85 19.58
N PHE A 41 4.04 -3.01 20.31
CA PHE A 41 5.46 -2.74 20.11
C PHE A 41 6.35 -3.41 21.16
N SER A 42 5.86 -4.46 21.81
CA SER A 42 6.57 -5.16 22.91
C SER A 42 7.98 -5.66 22.55
N GLN A 43 8.25 -5.87 21.27
CA GLN A 43 9.57 -6.28 20.78
C GLN A 43 10.53 -5.10 20.49
N ILE A 44 10.06 -3.86 20.65
CA ILE A 44 10.82 -2.63 20.43
C ILE A 44 11.15 -2.07 21.82
N HIS A 45 12.43 -2.01 22.18
CA HIS A 45 12.88 -1.57 23.50
C HIS A 45 13.60 -0.23 23.40
N GLY A 46 13.42 0.61 24.45
CA GLY A 46 14.11 1.88 24.58
C GLY A 46 13.51 3.05 23.79
N TYR A 47 12.32 2.87 23.23
CA TYR A 47 11.60 3.91 22.47
C TYR A 47 10.23 4.26 23.04
N ASP A 48 9.91 3.70 24.22
CA ASP A 48 8.58 3.80 24.82
C ASP A 48 8.16 5.24 25.14
N GLU A 49 9.13 6.12 25.48
CA GLU A 49 8.88 7.52 25.83
C GLU A 49 9.14 8.50 24.67
N THR A 50 9.66 8.03 23.54
CA THR A 50 10.10 8.88 22.41
C THR A 50 9.42 8.50 21.10
N VAL A 51 9.96 7.52 20.39
CA VAL A 51 9.51 7.16 19.03
C VAL A 51 8.12 6.54 19.02
N ILE A 52 7.78 5.69 20.00
CA ILE A 52 6.48 5.00 20.00
C ILE A 52 5.32 5.98 20.17
N PRO A 53 5.34 6.96 21.11
CA PRO A 53 4.28 7.96 21.19
C PRO A 53 4.12 8.81 19.94
N ASP A 54 5.22 9.16 19.27
CA ASP A 54 5.17 9.92 18.01
C ASP A 54 4.58 9.09 16.87
N LEU A 55 4.97 7.81 16.79
CA LEU A 55 4.41 6.85 15.84
C LEU A 55 2.90 6.70 16.02
N GLU A 56 2.43 6.52 17.26
CA GLU A 56 1.01 6.42 17.56
C GLU A 56 0.24 7.69 17.19
N ARG A 57 0.81 8.86 17.47
CA ARG A 57 0.20 10.14 17.06
C ARG A 57 0.08 10.24 15.54
N ALA A 58 1.12 9.83 14.79
CA ALA A 58 1.08 9.81 13.33
C ALA A 58 -0.04 8.88 12.81
N ILE A 59 -0.16 7.67 13.36
CA ILE A 59 -1.21 6.72 13.01
C ILE A 59 -2.60 7.27 13.34
N LEU A 60 -2.79 7.82 14.53
CA LEU A 60 -4.06 8.43 14.95
C LEU A 60 -4.47 9.61 14.06
N SER A 61 -3.49 10.35 13.55
CA SER A 61 -3.69 11.47 12.62
C SER A 61 -3.73 11.04 11.15
N LYS A 62 -3.61 9.74 10.85
CA LYS A 62 -3.62 9.15 9.50
C LYS A 62 -2.50 9.68 8.59
N HIS A 63 -1.36 10.06 9.16
CA HIS A 63 -0.20 10.52 8.41
C HIS A 63 0.64 9.35 7.91
N ASP A 64 1.27 9.52 6.76
CA ASP A 64 2.39 8.70 6.34
C ASP A 64 3.61 8.98 7.22
N ILE A 65 4.53 8.02 7.33
CA ILE A 65 5.58 8.02 8.34
C ILE A 65 6.95 8.11 7.66
N ASN A 66 7.83 8.96 8.17
CA ASN A 66 9.23 8.96 7.79
C ASN A 66 10.11 8.75 9.05
N PHE A 67 10.78 7.60 9.12
CA PHE A 67 11.75 7.31 10.17
C PHE A 67 13.12 7.87 9.79
N LEU A 68 13.53 8.93 10.48
CA LEU A 68 14.85 9.52 10.35
C LEU A 68 15.74 9.07 11.51
N GLY A 69 16.86 8.43 11.20
CA GLY A 69 17.78 7.96 12.25
C GLY A 69 18.93 7.14 11.69
N LEU A 70 19.98 6.96 12.50
CA LEU A 70 21.18 6.22 12.11
C LEU A 70 20.89 4.72 11.83
N ARG A 71 21.85 4.06 11.21
CA ARG A 71 21.78 2.61 11.00
C ARG A 71 21.72 1.88 12.36
N GLY A 72 21.02 0.76 12.40
CA GLY A 72 20.87 -0.03 13.63
C GLY A 72 19.80 0.46 14.61
N GLN A 73 19.11 1.55 14.35
CA GLN A 73 18.06 2.12 15.21
C GLN A 73 16.66 1.50 15.01
N ALA A 74 16.59 0.26 14.60
CA ALA A 74 15.36 -0.54 14.48
C ALA A 74 14.26 0.03 13.55
N LYS A 75 14.54 1.02 12.68
CA LYS A 75 13.55 1.65 11.78
C LYS A 75 12.70 0.61 11.03
N THR A 76 13.35 -0.32 10.34
CA THR A 76 12.69 -1.39 9.59
C THR A 76 11.89 -2.35 10.49
N LYS A 77 12.40 -2.64 11.70
CA LYS A 77 11.69 -3.48 12.67
C LYS A 77 10.39 -2.82 13.14
N ILE A 78 10.44 -1.51 13.40
CA ILE A 78 9.26 -0.73 13.76
C ILE A 78 8.27 -0.70 12.59
N ALA A 79 8.72 -0.45 11.36
CA ALA A 79 7.86 -0.47 10.17
C ALA A 79 7.15 -1.82 10.00
N ARG A 80 7.86 -2.93 10.16
CA ARG A 80 7.28 -4.28 10.06
C ARG A 80 6.27 -4.58 11.18
N SER A 81 6.46 -4.01 12.36
CA SER A 81 5.51 -4.20 13.48
C SER A 81 4.13 -3.59 13.21
N LEU A 82 4.01 -2.62 12.28
CA LEU A 82 2.74 -2.04 11.88
C LEU A 82 1.77 -3.06 11.25
N VAL A 83 2.27 -4.17 10.72
CA VAL A 83 1.43 -5.26 10.18
C VAL A 83 0.48 -5.81 11.25
N SER A 84 0.86 -5.77 12.52
CA SER A 84 0.01 -6.21 13.62
C SER A 84 -1.22 -5.32 13.86
N LEU A 85 -1.20 -4.10 13.30
CA LEU A 85 -2.32 -3.16 13.30
C LEU A 85 -3.29 -3.38 12.13
N LEU A 86 -2.97 -4.24 11.17
CA LEU A 86 -3.89 -4.60 10.10
C LEU A 86 -4.88 -5.67 10.58
N ASP A 87 -6.10 -5.64 10.06
CA ASP A 87 -7.07 -6.71 10.20
C ASP A 87 -6.48 -8.03 9.68
N GLU A 88 -6.79 -9.13 10.32
CA GLU A 88 -6.20 -10.43 9.97
C GLU A 88 -6.49 -10.79 8.51
N PHE A 89 -7.71 -10.53 8.04
CA PHE A 89 -8.14 -10.75 6.65
C PHE A 89 -8.97 -9.58 6.15
N ILE A 90 -8.80 -9.23 4.88
CA ILE A 90 -9.69 -8.33 4.15
C ILE A 90 -10.20 -9.00 2.87
N PRO A 91 -11.43 -8.68 2.42
CA PRO A 91 -11.93 -9.17 1.15
C PRO A 91 -11.32 -8.37 0.00
N VAL A 92 -10.97 -9.07 -1.07
CA VAL A 92 -10.53 -8.50 -2.35
C VAL A 92 -11.22 -9.21 -3.50
N ILE A 93 -11.41 -8.54 -4.64
CA ILE A 93 -11.94 -9.18 -5.85
C ILE A 93 -10.97 -10.27 -6.31
N LYS A 94 -11.47 -11.48 -6.50
CA LYS A 94 -10.67 -12.63 -6.90
C LYS A 94 -9.99 -12.38 -8.25
N GLY A 95 -8.67 -12.59 -8.30
CA GLY A 95 -7.86 -12.36 -9.50
C GLY A 95 -7.42 -10.91 -9.73
N SER A 96 -7.84 -9.97 -8.89
CA SER A 96 -7.32 -8.60 -8.95
C SER A 96 -5.85 -8.55 -8.56
N VAL A 97 -5.04 -7.90 -9.39
CA VAL A 97 -3.61 -7.63 -9.10
C VAL A 97 -3.41 -6.36 -8.27
N LEU A 98 -4.48 -5.59 -8.04
CA LEU A 98 -4.47 -4.32 -7.29
C LEU A 98 -5.21 -4.42 -5.95
N ASN A 99 -5.45 -5.64 -5.46
CA ASN A 99 -6.19 -5.85 -4.22
C ASN A 99 -7.51 -5.06 -4.18
N ASP A 100 -8.24 -5.06 -5.30
CA ASP A 100 -9.46 -4.27 -5.44
C ASP A 100 -10.45 -4.54 -4.31
N ASP A 101 -10.94 -3.47 -3.72
CA ASP A 101 -12.05 -3.52 -2.79
C ASP A 101 -13.31 -3.98 -3.53
N PRO A 102 -14.02 -5.01 -3.03
CA PRO A 102 -15.23 -5.50 -3.68
C PRO A 102 -16.32 -4.44 -3.89
N PHE A 103 -16.40 -3.45 -2.99
CA PHE A 103 -17.41 -2.38 -3.09
C PHE A 103 -16.93 -1.17 -3.88
N ASN A 104 -15.59 -0.96 -3.97
CA ASN A 104 -14.99 0.19 -4.63
C ASN A 104 -13.77 -0.19 -5.49
N PRO A 105 -13.95 -1.01 -6.54
CA PRO A 105 -12.82 -1.44 -7.37
C PRO A 105 -12.18 -0.27 -8.10
N ILE A 106 -10.85 -0.22 -8.10
CA ILE A 106 -10.07 0.82 -8.78
C ILE A 106 -9.56 0.36 -10.14
N SER A 107 -9.25 -0.95 -10.29
CA SER A 107 -8.77 -1.51 -11.56
C SER A 107 -9.87 -1.60 -12.61
N HIS A 108 -9.47 -1.59 -13.89
CA HIS A 108 -10.40 -1.86 -15.00
C HIS A 108 -10.98 -3.27 -14.89
N TYR A 109 -10.13 -4.25 -14.56
CA TYR A 109 -10.54 -5.64 -14.34
C TYR A 109 -11.64 -5.77 -13.28
N GLY A 110 -11.41 -5.18 -12.10
CA GLY A 110 -12.39 -5.23 -11.01
C GLY A 110 -13.71 -4.55 -11.36
N LYS A 111 -13.63 -3.38 -12.02
CA LYS A 111 -14.83 -2.65 -12.48
C LYS A 111 -15.64 -3.42 -13.52
N GLU A 112 -14.96 -4.06 -14.48
CA GLU A 112 -15.65 -4.89 -15.47
C GLU A 112 -16.31 -6.09 -14.82
N LEU A 113 -15.58 -6.83 -13.96
CA LEU A 113 -16.11 -8.03 -13.31
C LEU A 113 -17.34 -7.72 -12.44
N VAL A 114 -17.28 -6.64 -11.65
CA VAL A 114 -18.42 -6.21 -10.83
C VAL A 114 -19.62 -5.78 -11.70
N ARG A 115 -19.37 -5.13 -12.84
CA ARG A 115 -20.43 -4.75 -13.77
C ARG A 115 -21.11 -5.96 -14.41
N GLU A 116 -20.35 -7.01 -14.72
CA GLU A 116 -20.84 -8.21 -15.39
C GLU A 116 -21.55 -9.16 -14.43
N GLU A 117 -20.98 -9.41 -13.26
CA GLU A 117 -21.44 -10.42 -12.33
C GLU A 117 -22.25 -9.85 -11.14
N GLY A 118 -22.17 -8.55 -10.88
CA GLY A 118 -22.91 -7.91 -9.79
C GLY A 118 -22.63 -8.55 -8.43
N ASP A 119 -23.68 -8.98 -7.73
CA ASP A 119 -23.56 -9.61 -6.42
C ASP A 119 -22.91 -11.00 -6.45
N ASN A 120 -22.83 -11.65 -7.62
CA ASN A 120 -22.13 -12.91 -7.81
C ASN A 120 -20.61 -12.75 -8.01
N THR A 121 -20.11 -11.53 -8.08
CA THR A 121 -18.66 -11.27 -8.24
C THR A 121 -17.86 -12.03 -7.19
N PRO A 122 -16.92 -12.90 -7.61
CA PRO A 122 -16.17 -13.72 -6.68
C PRO A 122 -15.15 -12.89 -5.90
N ILE A 123 -15.05 -13.13 -4.61
CA ILE A 123 -14.04 -12.52 -3.74
C ILE A 123 -13.09 -13.57 -3.17
N THR A 124 -11.96 -13.12 -2.67
CA THR A 124 -11.02 -13.90 -1.88
C THR A 124 -10.55 -13.08 -0.67
N TRP A 125 -10.02 -13.76 0.33
CA TRP A 125 -9.56 -13.12 1.56
C TRP A 125 -8.05 -12.99 1.55
N LEU A 126 -7.57 -11.76 1.66
CA LEU A 126 -6.15 -11.43 1.72
C LEU A 126 -5.71 -11.33 3.18
N HIS A 127 -4.75 -12.16 3.57
CA HIS A 127 -4.19 -12.13 4.91
C HIS A 127 -3.24 -10.94 5.11
N ARG A 128 -3.22 -10.36 6.31
CA ARG A 128 -2.39 -9.18 6.62
C ARG A 128 -0.89 -9.36 6.35
N SER A 129 -0.34 -10.58 6.38
CA SER A 129 1.07 -10.83 6.05
C SER A 129 1.39 -10.54 4.58
N GLU A 130 0.40 -10.56 3.71
CA GLU A 130 0.52 -10.26 2.27
C GLU A 130 0.31 -8.76 1.98
N ARG A 131 -0.08 -7.98 3.00
CA ARG A 131 -0.36 -6.55 2.92
C ARG A 131 0.81 -5.67 3.35
N PHE A 132 2.02 -6.17 3.22
CA PHE A 132 3.25 -5.45 3.53
C PHE A 132 4.24 -5.61 2.39
N THR A 133 4.59 -4.51 1.76
CA THR A 133 5.58 -4.46 0.68
C THR A 133 6.75 -3.59 1.12
N GLU A 134 7.96 -4.10 0.96
CA GLU A 134 9.19 -3.40 1.31
C GLU A 134 10.11 -3.31 0.10
N LYS A 135 10.59 -2.12 -0.21
CA LYS A 135 11.56 -1.86 -1.28
C LYS A 135 12.75 -1.08 -0.72
N LEU A 136 13.94 -1.58 -0.96
CA LEU A 136 15.16 -0.80 -0.75
C LEU A 136 15.31 0.19 -1.93
N ALA A 137 15.50 1.44 -1.61
CA ALA A 137 15.88 2.45 -2.58
C ALA A 137 17.31 2.19 -3.04
N THR A 138 17.49 1.98 -4.34
CA THR A 138 18.79 1.83 -4.98
C THR A 138 18.83 2.69 -6.23
N PRO A 139 20.01 3.15 -6.69
CA PRO A 139 20.11 4.04 -7.86
C PRO A 139 19.58 3.44 -9.18
N ASP A 140 19.45 2.12 -9.26
CA ASP A 140 18.92 1.38 -10.41
C ASP A 140 17.40 1.27 -10.44
N VAL A 141 16.70 1.63 -9.35
CA VAL A 141 15.23 1.68 -9.32
C VAL A 141 14.71 2.64 -10.37
N THR A 142 13.71 2.22 -11.11
CA THR A 142 13.11 3.01 -12.19
C THR A 142 11.65 3.37 -11.89
N VAL A 143 11.11 4.38 -12.59
CA VAL A 143 9.68 4.74 -12.50
C VAL A 143 8.77 3.57 -12.88
N PRO A 144 9.04 2.80 -13.96
CA PRO A 144 8.27 1.59 -14.27
C PRO A 144 8.25 0.54 -13.15
N ASP A 145 9.34 0.37 -12.40
CA ASP A 145 9.38 -0.59 -11.30
C ASP A 145 8.42 -0.21 -10.18
N LEU A 146 8.30 1.08 -9.89
CA LEU A 146 7.45 1.59 -8.82
C LEU A 146 6.02 1.84 -9.27
N ILE A 147 5.82 2.48 -10.40
CA ILE A 147 4.52 2.92 -10.88
C ILE A 147 3.93 1.94 -11.89
N GLY A 148 4.77 1.48 -12.83
CA GLY A 148 4.35 0.65 -13.94
C GLY A 148 4.53 1.34 -15.29
N ASP A 149 4.32 0.58 -16.35
CA ASP A 149 4.43 1.03 -17.74
C ASP A 149 3.58 0.13 -18.65
N VAL A 150 3.50 0.50 -19.93
CA VAL A 150 2.91 -0.32 -20.99
C VAL A 150 3.84 -1.49 -21.30
N ASP A 151 3.29 -2.70 -21.34
CA ASP A 151 4.01 -3.90 -21.78
C ASP A 151 3.87 -4.07 -23.30
N PRO A 152 4.91 -3.75 -24.10
CA PRO A 152 4.85 -3.86 -25.56
C PRO A 152 4.76 -5.31 -26.04
N ILE A 153 5.31 -6.25 -25.28
CA ILE A 153 5.26 -7.68 -25.63
C ILE A 153 3.83 -8.19 -25.46
N LYS A 154 3.21 -7.82 -24.34
CA LYS A 154 1.82 -8.17 -24.08
C LYS A 154 0.85 -7.55 -25.09
N ALA A 155 1.08 -6.29 -25.46
CA ALA A 155 0.31 -5.62 -26.51
C ALA A 155 0.42 -6.35 -27.86
N ALA A 156 1.63 -6.71 -28.27
CA ALA A 156 1.88 -7.45 -29.53
C ALA A 156 1.22 -8.85 -29.49
N ASN A 157 1.39 -9.61 -28.42
CA ASN A 157 0.85 -10.96 -28.28
C ASN A 157 -0.69 -10.97 -28.29
N LEU A 158 -1.31 -10.00 -27.63
CA LEU A 158 -2.77 -9.87 -27.56
C LEU A 158 -3.36 -9.08 -28.74
N LYS A 159 -2.53 -8.53 -29.62
CA LYS A 159 -2.93 -7.64 -30.75
C LYS A 159 -3.78 -6.46 -30.28
N LEU A 160 -3.43 -5.89 -29.12
CA LEU A 160 -4.12 -4.77 -28.52
C LEU A 160 -3.38 -3.45 -28.77
N SER A 161 -4.10 -2.33 -28.73
CA SER A 161 -3.51 -0.99 -28.74
C SER A 161 -2.73 -0.75 -27.46
N PHE A 162 -1.68 0.07 -27.51
CA PHE A 162 -0.97 0.54 -26.31
C PHE A 162 -1.85 1.37 -25.34
N SER A 163 -3.04 1.77 -25.78
CA SER A 163 -4.04 2.43 -24.94
C SER A 163 -5.03 1.48 -24.26
N ASP A 164 -4.89 0.17 -24.48
CA ASP A 164 -5.73 -0.83 -23.81
C ASP A 164 -5.23 -1.11 -22.39
N PHE A 165 -6.13 -1.08 -21.41
CA PHE A 165 -5.78 -1.32 -20.01
C PHE A 165 -5.19 -2.71 -19.75
N LYS A 166 -5.48 -3.68 -20.60
CA LYS A 166 -4.98 -5.05 -20.49
C LYS A 166 -3.46 -5.14 -20.75
N VAL A 167 -2.87 -4.13 -21.38
CA VAL A 167 -1.43 -4.11 -21.65
C VAL A 167 -0.61 -3.42 -20.56
N ILE A 168 -1.26 -2.92 -19.51
CA ILE A 168 -0.56 -2.30 -18.39
C ILE A 168 0.18 -3.36 -17.59
N ASN A 169 1.44 -3.08 -17.27
CA ASN A 169 2.22 -3.76 -16.25
C ASN A 169 2.32 -2.83 -15.02
N TYR A 170 1.54 -3.13 -14.00
CA TYR A 170 1.52 -2.33 -12.76
C TYR A 170 2.81 -2.51 -11.98
N GLY A 171 3.41 -1.40 -11.51
CA GLY A 171 4.56 -1.42 -10.63
C GLY A 171 4.21 -1.78 -9.19
N LEU A 172 5.20 -1.70 -8.30
CA LEU A 172 5.05 -2.10 -6.90
C LEU A 172 4.01 -1.26 -6.14
N ILE A 173 3.95 0.05 -6.39
CA ILE A 173 3.03 0.95 -5.68
C ILE A 173 1.57 0.63 -5.98
N PRO A 174 1.10 0.57 -7.24
CA PRO A 174 -0.28 0.17 -7.51
C PRO A 174 -0.64 -1.22 -6.97
N ARG A 175 0.28 -2.18 -7.05
CA ARG A 175 0.08 -3.54 -6.50
C ARG A 175 -0.02 -3.56 -4.98
N SER A 176 0.50 -2.53 -4.30
CA SER A 176 0.42 -2.36 -2.85
C SER A 176 -0.82 -1.59 -2.41
N ASN A 177 -1.83 -1.46 -3.26
CA ASN A 177 -3.12 -0.91 -2.87
C ASN A 177 -3.70 -1.68 -1.66
N ARG A 178 -4.22 -0.95 -0.68
CA ARG A 178 -4.71 -1.44 0.61
C ARG A 178 -3.63 -2.13 1.47
N CYS A 179 -2.35 -1.73 1.27
CA CYS A 179 -1.18 -2.29 1.96
C CYS A 179 -0.33 -1.20 2.61
N ILE A 180 0.54 -1.61 3.54
CA ILE A 180 1.65 -0.80 4.01
C ILE A 180 2.78 -0.93 2.98
N PHE A 181 3.27 0.21 2.47
CA PHE A 181 4.38 0.24 1.52
C PHE A 181 5.59 0.97 2.12
N VAL A 182 6.68 0.24 2.28
CA VAL A 182 7.90 0.75 2.90
C VAL A 182 8.96 1.01 1.84
N ILE A 183 9.52 2.22 1.81
CA ILE A 183 10.72 2.54 1.03
C ILE A 183 11.86 2.81 2.00
N ASN A 184 12.84 1.91 2.01
CA ASN A 184 14.03 2.06 2.83
C ASN A 184 15.09 2.89 2.11
N GLU A 185 15.77 3.76 2.86
CA GLU A 185 16.86 4.62 2.40
C GLU A 185 16.45 5.53 1.22
N ILE A 186 15.33 6.25 1.38
CA ILE A 186 14.74 7.10 0.34
C ILE A 186 15.72 8.09 -0.32
N PRO A 187 16.77 8.64 0.35
CA PRO A 187 17.76 9.49 -0.29
C PRO A 187 18.53 8.82 -1.44
N ASP A 188 18.56 7.49 -1.50
CA ASP A 188 19.25 6.75 -2.56
C ASP A 188 18.45 6.69 -3.87
N LEU A 189 17.15 7.05 -3.84
CA LEU A 189 16.37 7.19 -5.06
C LEU A 189 16.81 8.39 -5.89
N GLN A 190 16.82 8.24 -7.20
CA GLN A 190 17.05 9.36 -8.10
C GLN A 190 16.01 10.49 -7.86
N PRO A 191 16.42 11.78 -7.90
CA PRO A 191 15.51 12.91 -7.62
C PRO A 191 14.22 12.88 -8.45
N ARG A 192 14.28 12.49 -9.73
CA ARG A 192 13.10 12.38 -10.61
C ARG A 192 12.07 11.38 -10.08
N ILE A 193 12.52 10.32 -9.39
CA ILE A 193 11.62 9.31 -8.81
C ILE A 193 11.00 9.86 -7.53
N GLN A 194 11.79 10.54 -6.71
CA GLN A 194 11.29 11.21 -5.51
C GLN A 194 10.17 12.20 -5.87
N VAL A 195 10.37 13.03 -6.91
CA VAL A 195 9.33 13.96 -7.41
C VAL A 195 8.07 13.22 -7.86
N SER A 196 8.22 12.07 -8.55
CA SER A 196 7.06 11.26 -8.95
C SER A 196 6.28 10.72 -7.75
N LEU A 197 6.98 10.38 -6.65
CA LEU A 197 6.34 9.95 -5.41
C LEU A 197 5.56 11.07 -4.72
N PHE A 198 6.01 12.33 -4.80
CA PHE A 198 5.27 13.45 -4.20
C PHE A 198 3.87 13.59 -4.75
N ASN A 199 3.68 13.44 -6.06
CA ASN A 199 2.35 13.49 -6.66
C ASN A 199 1.46 12.40 -6.09
N ILE A 200 2.00 11.19 -5.90
CA ILE A 200 1.26 10.06 -5.33
C ILE A 200 0.89 10.34 -3.87
N LEU A 201 1.83 10.90 -3.09
CA LEU A 201 1.60 11.22 -1.69
C LEU A 201 0.60 12.36 -1.47
N GLN A 202 0.58 13.35 -2.37
CA GLN A 202 -0.32 14.50 -2.28
C GLN A 202 -1.74 14.19 -2.76
N GLU A 203 -1.84 13.52 -3.90
CA GLU A 203 -3.10 13.29 -4.59
C GLU A 203 -3.70 11.92 -4.29
N ASN A 204 -2.93 11.01 -3.66
CA ASN A 204 -3.26 9.60 -3.46
C ASN A 204 -3.68 8.90 -4.76
N ASP A 205 -3.15 9.35 -5.89
CA ASP A 205 -3.44 8.75 -7.18
C ASP A 205 -2.16 8.47 -8.00
N VAL A 206 -2.28 7.54 -8.92
CA VAL A 206 -1.20 7.18 -9.85
C VAL A 206 -1.67 7.38 -11.28
N GLN A 207 -0.83 8.04 -12.08
CA GLN A 207 -0.95 8.09 -13.53
C GLN A 207 0.12 7.24 -14.19
N ILE A 208 -0.30 6.27 -14.98
CA ILE A 208 0.62 5.47 -15.80
C ILE A 208 0.80 6.17 -17.14
N ARG A 209 2.05 6.35 -17.55
CA ARG A 209 2.40 7.02 -18.81
C ARG A 209 1.65 6.40 -19.99
N GLY A 210 1.03 7.27 -20.80
CA GLY A 210 0.24 6.86 -21.98
C GLY A 210 -1.24 6.59 -21.69
N PHE A 211 -1.67 6.61 -20.43
CA PHE A 211 -3.07 6.46 -20.06
C PHE A 211 -3.62 7.75 -19.45
N ASN A 212 -4.79 8.15 -19.93
CA ASN A 212 -5.50 9.33 -19.41
C ASN A 212 -6.51 8.95 -18.32
N PHE A 213 -6.06 8.20 -17.31
CA PHE A 213 -6.87 7.91 -16.15
C PHE A 213 -6.05 8.04 -14.87
N ARG A 214 -6.74 8.38 -13.81
CA ARG A 214 -6.20 8.45 -12.45
C ARG A 214 -6.68 7.23 -11.68
N MET A 215 -5.78 6.65 -10.90
CA MET A 215 -6.05 5.48 -10.08
C MET A 215 -5.87 5.86 -8.61
N PRO A 216 -6.98 6.08 -7.89
CA PRO A 216 -6.91 6.39 -6.46
C PRO A 216 -6.39 5.16 -5.72
N LEU A 217 -5.30 5.34 -4.98
CA LEU A 217 -4.69 4.28 -4.19
C LEU A 217 -4.95 4.51 -2.70
N ASP A 218 -5.19 3.42 -2.00
CA ASP A 218 -5.29 3.38 -0.55
C ASP A 218 -4.04 2.71 0.02
N ILE A 219 -3.00 3.51 0.32
CA ILE A 219 -1.71 3.02 0.78
C ILE A 219 -1.30 3.79 2.03
N HIS A 220 -0.71 3.08 2.99
CA HIS A 220 0.02 3.70 4.08
C HIS A 220 1.52 3.64 3.78
N PHE A 221 2.09 4.81 3.48
CA PHE A 221 3.52 4.90 3.17
C PHE A 221 4.37 5.03 4.44
N VAL A 222 5.47 4.30 4.42
CA VAL A 222 6.51 4.39 5.44
C VAL A 222 7.86 4.55 4.76
N PHE A 223 8.59 5.57 5.13
CA PHE A 223 9.92 5.86 4.60
C PHE A 223 10.97 5.68 5.68
N THR A 224 12.17 5.28 5.29
CA THR A 224 13.32 5.36 6.17
C THR A 224 14.43 6.17 5.51
N ALA A 225 15.16 6.93 6.33
CA ALA A 225 16.31 7.69 5.88
C ALA A 225 17.38 7.72 6.97
N ASN A 226 18.63 7.87 6.54
CA ASN A 226 19.76 8.07 7.42
C ASN A 226 20.23 9.53 7.30
N PRO A 227 20.36 10.30 8.40
CA PRO A 227 20.82 11.69 8.36
C PRO A 227 22.19 11.89 7.69
N GLU A 228 23.09 10.91 7.81
CA GLU A 228 24.41 10.94 7.19
C GLU A 228 24.34 10.93 5.65
N ASP A 229 23.31 10.33 5.08
CA ASP A 229 23.15 10.26 3.64
C ASP A 229 22.74 11.61 3.03
N TYR A 230 22.09 12.50 3.81
CA TYR A 230 21.76 13.87 3.37
C TYR A 230 23.00 14.74 3.14
N THR A 231 24.06 14.53 3.91
CA THR A 231 25.29 15.32 3.77
C THR A 231 26.17 14.85 2.63
N ASN A 232 26.08 13.57 2.26
CA ASN A 232 26.96 12.93 1.28
C ASN A 232 26.36 12.82 -0.12
N ARG A 233 25.03 12.86 -0.28
CA ARG A 233 24.33 12.55 -1.54
C ARG A 233 23.36 13.62 -2.03
N GLY A 234 23.35 14.78 -1.40
CA GLY A 234 22.43 15.88 -1.73
C GLY A 234 21.12 15.81 -0.93
N ASN A 235 20.32 16.87 -1.05
CA ASN A 235 19.06 16.96 -0.33
C ASN A 235 18.00 16.06 -0.95
N ILE A 236 17.14 15.50 -0.12
CA ILE A 236 15.84 15.00 -0.57
C ILE A 236 15.06 16.21 -1.11
N VAL A 237 14.52 16.11 -2.29
CA VAL A 237 13.73 17.17 -2.92
C VAL A 237 12.40 17.30 -2.19
#